data_d0043a83f218c3fa0457209bd2b206bc
#
_entry.id   d0043a83f218c3fa0457209bd2b206bc
#
_cell.length_a   1.000
_cell.length_b   1.000
_cell.length_c   1.000
_cell.angle_alpha   90.00
_cell.angle_beta   90.00
_cell.angle_gamma   90.00
#
_symmetry.space_group_name_H-M   'P 1'
#
loop_
_entity.id
_entity.type
_entity.pdbx_description
1 polymer ?
#
loop_
_entity_poly.entity_id
_entity_poly.type
_entity_poly.pdbx_seq_one_letter_code
_entity_poly.pdbx_strand_id
1 'polypeptide(L)'
;SVIAILMFVKWPSTFIPEEDDGYFMIAIQLPAASSLERTQMVGKQIDAILSEYPEVKTYLGVNGFSIMGGGQLPNAATYFVVLKNWKERAGKEHTAQAVVNRFNGQAYAMIQEAQVFGIIPPAIPGMGNTGGLQLELEDRKSLGPEELQKAVEALLANYHNEPAVASMSSMYQADVPQYFLNIDRDKVQLMGLQLNQVFSTLGYYMGQAYVNDFVEFGRIYQVKLEAGEQAQKVIDD
;
A
#
# COMPACT_ATOMS: atom_id res chain seq x y z
N SER A 1 -6.65 -33.85 -38.31
CA SER A 1 -7.85 -33.08 -37.86
C SER A 1 -8.25 -33.39 -36.41
N VAL A 2 -8.29 -34.64 -35.95
CA VAL A 2 -8.65 -34.98 -34.54
C VAL A 2 -7.62 -34.46 -33.54
N ILE A 3 -6.33 -34.54 -33.85
CA ILE A 3 -5.26 -34.03 -33.00
C ILE A 3 -5.38 -32.52 -32.84
N ALA A 4 -5.69 -31.79 -33.89
CA ALA A 4 -5.86 -30.33 -33.81
C ALA A 4 -7.05 -29.95 -32.94
N ILE A 5 -8.17 -30.68 -33.02
CA ILE A 5 -9.35 -30.48 -32.19
C ILE A 5 -9.03 -30.77 -30.71
N LEU A 6 -8.31 -31.88 -30.44
CA LEU A 6 -7.86 -32.23 -29.09
C LEU A 6 -6.89 -31.22 -28.50
N MET A 7 -5.99 -30.67 -29.32
CA MET A 7 -5.09 -29.58 -28.88
C MET A 7 -5.90 -28.31 -28.58
N PHE A 8 -6.84 -27.93 -29.40
CA PHE A 8 -7.67 -26.75 -29.22
C PHE A 8 -8.54 -26.81 -27.95
N VAL A 9 -9.12 -27.96 -27.65
CA VAL A 9 -9.97 -28.20 -26.47
C VAL A 9 -9.12 -28.23 -25.17
N LYS A 10 -7.89 -28.71 -25.25
CA LYS A 10 -7.01 -28.81 -24.09
C LYS A 10 -6.09 -27.57 -23.89
N TRP A 11 -6.07 -26.62 -24.83
CA TRP A 11 -5.28 -25.43 -24.70
C TRP A 11 -5.93 -24.51 -23.67
N PRO A 12 -5.19 -24.09 -22.63
CA PRO A 12 -5.73 -23.15 -21.66
C PRO A 12 -6.07 -21.84 -22.38
N SER A 13 -7.35 -21.47 -22.34
CA SER A 13 -7.80 -20.19 -22.89
C SER A 13 -7.87 -19.17 -21.76
N THR A 14 -7.14 -18.10 -21.90
CA THR A 14 -7.23 -16.92 -21.02
C THR A 14 -7.49 -15.69 -21.89
N PHE A 15 -8.22 -14.73 -21.33
CA PHE A 15 -8.52 -13.48 -22.06
C PHE A 15 -7.25 -12.69 -22.35
N ILE A 16 -6.31 -12.64 -21.39
CA ILE A 16 -4.99 -12.05 -21.54
C ILE A 16 -4.02 -12.98 -20.82
N PRO A 17 -3.01 -13.50 -21.53
CA PRO A 17 -1.96 -14.29 -20.89
C PRO A 17 -1.21 -13.43 -19.86
N GLU A 18 -0.90 -14.02 -18.72
CA GLU A 18 0.04 -13.40 -17.79
C GLU A 18 1.44 -13.41 -18.40
N GLU A 19 1.98 -12.24 -18.63
CA GLU A 19 3.34 -12.06 -19.16
C GLU A 19 4.29 -11.69 -18.02
N ASP A 20 5.56 -12.02 -18.21
CA ASP A 20 6.61 -11.62 -17.29
C ASP A 20 7.17 -10.28 -17.74
N ASP A 21 6.66 -9.19 -17.20
CA ASP A 21 7.06 -7.81 -17.53
C ASP A 21 8.43 -7.41 -16.96
N GLY A 22 9.08 -8.32 -16.20
CA GLY A 22 10.39 -8.06 -15.63
C GLY A 22 10.39 -7.11 -14.44
N TYR A 23 9.24 -6.87 -13.81
CA TYR A 23 9.14 -6.10 -12.58
C TYR A 23 7.97 -6.57 -11.72
N PHE A 24 8.01 -6.23 -10.45
CA PHE A 24 6.91 -6.41 -9.51
C PHE A 24 6.92 -5.30 -8.45
N MET A 25 5.87 -5.20 -7.71
CA MET A 25 5.74 -4.23 -6.63
C MET A 25 5.64 -4.96 -5.28
N ILE A 26 6.05 -4.28 -4.21
CA ILE A 26 5.83 -4.76 -2.84
C ILE A 26 5.03 -3.68 -2.12
N ALA A 27 3.88 -4.07 -1.60
CA ALA A 27 3.08 -3.26 -0.70
C ALA A 27 3.40 -3.66 0.74
N ILE A 28 3.66 -2.67 1.57
CA ILE A 28 3.97 -2.83 2.99
C ILE A 28 2.95 -2.02 3.78
N GLN A 29 2.31 -2.65 4.75
CA GLN A 29 1.34 -2.01 5.64
C GLN A 29 1.62 -2.41 7.08
N LEU A 30 1.94 -1.42 7.90
CA LEU A 30 2.08 -1.58 9.35
C LEU A 30 0.72 -1.33 10.03
N PRO A 31 0.57 -1.75 11.31
CA PRO A 31 -0.60 -1.38 12.11
C PRO A 31 -0.84 0.13 12.11
N ALA A 32 -2.10 0.52 12.30
CA ALA A 32 -2.51 1.91 12.43
C ALA A 32 -1.68 2.64 13.49
N ALA A 33 -1.44 3.93 13.31
CA ALA A 33 -0.61 4.79 14.17
C ALA A 33 0.89 4.39 14.24
N SER A 34 1.37 3.50 13.37
CA SER A 34 2.82 3.29 13.23
C SER A 34 3.47 4.52 12.60
N SER A 35 4.60 4.94 13.17
CA SER A 35 5.35 6.08 12.65
C SER A 35 6.09 5.76 11.35
N LEU A 36 6.48 6.81 10.63
CA LEU A 36 7.27 6.67 9.41
C LEU A 36 8.63 5.99 9.68
N GLU A 37 9.23 6.23 10.86
CA GLU A 37 10.49 5.58 11.26
C GLU A 37 10.33 4.07 11.39
N ARG A 38 9.22 3.60 11.97
CA ARG A 38 8.92 2.16 12.02
C ARG A 38 8.76 1.59 10.61
N THR A 39 8.07 2.30 9.73
CA THR A 39 7.92 1.89 8.33
C THR A 39 9.28 1.80 7.64
N GLN A 40 10.18 2.77 7.88
CA GLN A 40 11.55 2.73 7.36
C GLN A 40 12.38 1.56 7.92
N MET A 41 12.16 1.17 9.18
CA MET A 41 12.85 -0.02 9.74
C MET A 41 12.41 -1.30 9.03
N VAL A 42 11.11 -1.46 8.76
CA VAL A 42 10.62 -2.58 7.95
C VAL A 42 11.18 -2.49 6.53
N GLY A 43 11.24 -1.29 5.94
CA GLY A 43 11.88 -1.07 4.65
C GLY A 43 13.31 -1.59 4.58
N LYS A 44 14.13 -1.36 5.62
CA LYS A 44 15.50 -1.92 5.69
C LYS A 44 15.53 -3.46 5.75
N GLN A 45 14.52 -4.10 6.34
CA GLN A 45 14.41 -5.56 6.29
C GLN A 45 14.09 -6.04 4.87
N ILE A 46 13.21 -5.32 4.16
CA ILE A 46 12.95 -5.59 2.74
C ILE A 46 14.20 -5.40 1.89
N ASP A 47 14.98 -4.33 2.13
CA ASP A 47 16.25 -4.10 1.42
C ASP A 47 17.23 -5.28 1.63
N ALA A 48 17.33 -5.80 2.85
CA ALA A 48 18.16 -6.96 3.15
C ALA A 48 17.67 -8.21 2.39
N ILE A 49 16.37 -8.48 2.40
CA ILE A 49 15.79 -9.61 1.65
C ILE A 49 16.07 -9.46 0.15
N LEU A 50 15.77 -8.30 -0.43
CA LEU A 50 15.95 -8.08 -1.88
C LEU A 50 17.41 -8.17 -2.33
N SER A 51 18.36 -7.83 -1.47
CA SER A 51 19.80 -7.92 -1.77
C SER A 51 20.29 -9.37 -1.97
N GLU A 52 19.56 -10.35 -1.43
CA GLU A 52 19.87 -11.77 -1.58
C GLU A 52 19.33 -12.37 -2.90
N TYR A 53 18.49 -11.63 -3.64
CA TYR A 53 17.85 -12.11 -4.86
C TYR A 53 18.70 -11.84 -6.10
N PRO A 54 19.32 -12.86 -6.71
CA PRO A 54 20.17 -12.67 -7.88
C PRO A 54 19.40 -12.17 -9.11
N GLU A 55 18.07 -12.36 -9.14
CA GLU A 55 17.17 -11.90 -10.20
C GLU A 55 16.91 -10.40 -10.15
N VAL A 56 17.08 -9.77 -8.99
CA VAL A 56 16.83 -8.33 -8.81
C VAL A 56 17.96 -7.52 -9.44
N LYS A 57 17.59 -6.58 -10.32
CA LYS A 57 18.51 -5.63 -10.93
C LYS A 57 18.65 -4.35 -10.11
N THR A 58 17.51 -3.81 -9.72
CA THR A 58 17.40 -2.57 -8.92
C THR A 58 16.02 -2.48 -8.30
N TYR A 59 15.89 -1.68 -7.26
CA TYR A 59 14.59 -1.38 -6.66
C TYR A 59 14.56 0.05 -6.13
N LEU A 60 13.34 0.56 -5.95
CA LEU A 60 13.06 1.86 -5.34
C LEU A 60 12.00 1.65 -4.25
N GLY A 61 12.36 1.95 -3.00
CA GLY A 61 11.42 1.97 -1.88
C GLY A 61 10.91 3.39 -1.61
N VAL A 62 9.60 3.57 -1.54
CA VAL A 62 8.92 4.81 -1.20
C VAL A 62 8.20 4.61 0.13
N ASN A 63 8.86 5.05 1.22
CA ASN A 63 8.26 5.00 2.55
C ASN A 63 7.27 6.15 2.72
N GLY A 64 6.15 5.89 3.39
CA GLY A 64 5.08 6.86 3.57
C GLY A 64 4.11 6.94 2.38
N PHE A 65 4.14 5.97 1.46
CA PHE A 65 3.24 5.90 0.32
C PHE A 65 2.61 4.52 0.18
N SER A 66 1.29 4.47 0.08
CA SER A 66 0.53 3.25 -0.18
C SER A 66 0.00 3.22 -1.60
N ILE A 67 0.46 2.29 -2.42
CA ILE A 67 -0.09 2.08 -3.77
C ILE A 67 -1.50 1.49 -3.72
N MET A 68 -1.80 0.69 -2.70
CA MET A 68 -3.11 0.07 -2.51
C MET A 68 -4.14 1.07 -1.98
N GLY A 69 -3.74 1.92 -1.00
CA GLY A 69 -4.59 2.96 -0.42
C GLY A 69 -4.66 4.24 -1.26
N GLY A 70 -3.84 4.36 -2.31
CA GLY A 70 -3.85 5.49 -3.24
C GLY A 70 -3.38 6.81 -2.64
N GLY A 71 -2.50 6.81 -1.61
CA GLY A 71 -2.10 8.04 -0.97
C GLY A 71 -0.90 7.97 -0.04
N GLN A 72 -0.63 9.09 0.63
CA GLN A 72 0.42 9.19 1.64
C GLN A 72 -0.10 8.66 2.97
N LEU A 73 0.56 7.64 3.50
CA LEU A 73 0.25 7.00 4.78
C LEU A 73 1.58 6.69 5.50
N PRO A 74 1.84 7.25 6.69
CA PRO A 74 3.11 7.07 7.39
C PRO A 74 3.38 5.60 7.75
N ASN A 75 2.34 4.80 7.95
CA ASN A 75 2.40 3.38 8.26
C ASN A 75 2.40 2.48 7.01
N ALA A 76 2.68 3.03 5.83
CA ALA A 76 2.75 2.26 4.58
C ALA A 76 4.01 2.55 3.78
N ALA A 77 4.45 1.59 2.98
CA ALA A 77 5.49 1.80 1.99
C ALA A 77 5.20 0.99 0.72
N THR A 78 5.76 1.44 -0.38
CA THR A 78 5.67 0.73 -1.66
C THR A 78 7.05 0.60 -2.26
N TYR A 79 7.41 -0.61 -2.69
CA TYR A 79 8.64 -0.87 -3.42
C TYR A 79 8.32 -1.21 -4.87
N PHE A 80 9.11 -0.66 -5.78
CA PHE A 80 9.11 -0.99 -7.20
C PHE A 80 10.39 -1.77 -7.48
N VAL A 81 10.27 -3.04 -7.80
CA VAL A 81 11.40 -3.95 -7.99
C VAL A 81 11.52 -4.31 -9.45
N VAL A 82 12.65 -3.99 -10.06
CA VAL A 82 12.97 -4.31 -11.45
C VAL A 82 13.89 -5.52 -11.48
N LEU A 83 13.50 -6.53 -12.23
CA LEU A 83 14.27 -7.76 -12.42
C LEU A 83 15.28 -7.61 -13.55
N LYS A 84 16.29 -8.47 -13.57
CA LYS A 84 17.24 -8.62 -14.67
C LYS A 84 16.53 -9.07 -15.95
N ASN A 85 17.21 -8.93 -17.07
CA ASN A 85 16.69 -9.38 -18.35
C ASN A 85 16.40 -10.90 -18.33
N TRP A 86 15.38 -11.33 -19.07
CA TRP A 86 14.97 -12.75 -19.13
C TRP A 86 16.10 -13.69 -19.54
N LYS A 87 17.09 -13.22 -20.35
CA LYS A 87 18.27 -13.99 -20.72
C LYS A 87 19.23 -14.26 -19.55
N GLU A 88 19.22 -13.39 -18.55
CA GLU A 88 20.07 -13.49 -17.36
C GLU A 88 19.37 -14.26 -16.21
N ARG A 89 18.08 -14.49 -16.33
CA ARG A 89 17.26 -15.24 -15.37
C ARG A 89 16.43 -16.33 -16.06
N ALA A 90 17.09 -17.14 -16.89
CA ALA A 90 16.48 -18.26 -17.57
C ALA A 90 16.04 -19.35 -16.58
N GLY A 91 14.84 -19.91 -16.80
CA GLY A 91 14.26 -20.96 -15.95
C GLY A 91 12.94 -20.57 -15.33
N LYS A 92 12.06 -21.56 -15.09
CA LYS A 92 10.73 -21.32 -14.53
C LYS A 92 10.77 -20.77 -13.10
N GLU A 93 11.81 -21.09 -12.35
CA GLU A 93 12.07 -20.65 -10.98
C GLU A 93 12.50 -19.18 -10.87
N HIS A 94 12.91 -18.57 -11.99
CA HIS A 94 13.37 -17.20 -12.08
C HIS A 94 12.38 -16.26 -12.76
N THR A 95 11.15 -16.72 -13.06
CA THR A 95 10.08 -15.86 -13.55
C THR A 95 9.64 -14.85 -12.48
N ALA A 96 9.09 -13.71 -12.88
CA ALA A 96 8.59 -12.70 -11.94
C ALA A 96 7.62 -13.32 -10.92
N GLN A 97 6.70 -14.19 -11.36
CA GLN A 97 5.76 -14.89 -10.49
C GLN A 97 6.47 -15.79 -9.48
N ALA A 98 7.48 -16.56 -9.91
CA ALA A 98 8.21 -17.45 -9.01
C ALA A 98 9.04 -16.65 -7.98
N VAL A 99 9.63 -15.54 -8.40
CA VAL A 99 10.35 -14.60 -7.51
C VAL A 99 9.41 -14.00 -6.48
N VAL A 100 8.24 -13.51 -6.90
CA VAL A 100 7.22 -12.93 -6.00
C VAL A 100 6.72 -13.98 -5.00
N ASN A 101 6.42 -15.20 -5.44
CA ASN A 101 5.95 -16.26 -4.54
C ASN A 101 7.01 -16.61 -3.48
N ARG A 102 8.29 -16.70 -3.88
CA ARG A 102 9.41 -16.95 -2.96
C ARG A 102 9.58 -15.79 -2.00
N PHE A 103 9.51 -14.55 -2.49
CA PHE A 103 9.57 -13.33 -1.68
C PHE A 103 8.45 -13.30 -0.63
N ASN A 104 7.20 -13.56 -1.04
CA ASN A 104 6.06 -13.57 -0.13
C ASN A 104 6.23 -14.60 0.99
N GLY A 105 6.72 -15.80 0.67
CA GLY A 105 7.01 -16.82 1.68
C GLY A 105 8.11 -16.38 2.66
N GLN A 106 9.18 -15.76 2.17
CA GLN A 106 10.29 -15.27 3.00
C GLN A 106 9.86 -14.07 3.85
N ALA A 107 9.16 -13.10 3.26
CA ALA A 107 8.64 -11.93 3.97
C ALA A 107 7.68 -12.34 5.10
N TYR A 108 6.76 -13.27 4.83
CA TYR A 108 5.84 -13.80 5.83
C TYR A 108 6.56 -14.47 7.02
N ALA A 109 7.66 -15.17 6.75
CA ALA A 109 8.44 -15.85 7.79
C ALA A 109 9.29 -14.88 8.62
N MET A 110 9.83 -13.82 8.00
CA MET A 110 10.80 -12.92 8.62
C MET A 110 10.20 -11.65 9.21
N ILE A 111 9.10 -11.13 8.61
CA ILE A 111 8.51 -9.84 8.99
C ILE A 111 7.13 -10.10 9.58
N GLN A 112 7.02 -9.98 10.91
CA GLN A 112 5.76 -10.20 11.62
C GLN A 112 5.09 -8.90 12.07
N GLU A 113 5.80 -7.79 12.04
CA GLU A 113 5.32 -6.48 12.48
C GLU A 113 4.58 -5.69 11.39
N ALA A 114 4.58 -6.19 10.16
CA ALA A 114 3.92 -5.58 9.01
C ALA A 114 3.31 -6.64 8.09
N GLN A 115 2.25 -6.27 7.40
CA GLN A 115 1.75 -7.03 6.26
C GLN A 115 2.60 -6.66 5.03
N VAL A 116 3.20 -7.65 4.39
CA VAL A 116 4.08 -7.46 3.25
C VAL A 116 3.61 -8.36 2.10
N PHE A 117 3.31 -7.74 0.97
CA PHE A 117 2.80 -8.43 -0.22
C PHE A 117 3.61 -8.04 -1.45
N GLY A 118 4.28 -9.01 -2.05
CA GLY A 118 4.77 -8.89 -3.42
C GLY A 118 3.61 -9.08 -4.40
N ILE A 119 3.47 -8.17 -5.34
CA ILE A 119 2.34 -8.06 -6.25
C ILE A 119 2.87 -7.93 -7.67
N ILE A 120 2.34 -8.73 -8.58
CA ILE A 120 2.55 -8.54 -10.01
C ILE A 120 1.50 -7.53 -10.52
N PRO A 121 1.92 -6.46 -11.20
CA PRO A 121 0.99 -5.53 -11.81
C PRO A 121 0.04 -6.24 -12.79
N PRO A 122 -1.17 -5.72 -12.99
CA PRO A 122 -2.08 -6.26 -13.97
C PRO A 122 -1.51 -6.10 -15.39
N ALA A 123 -1.78 -7.06 -16.27
CA ALA A 123 -1.29 -7.06 -17.65
C ALA A 123 -1.74 -5.82 -18.47
N ILE A 124 -2.81 -5.14 -18.06
CA ILE A 124 -3.26 -3.88 -18.66
C ILE A 124 -3.13 -2.75 -17.63
N PRO A 125 -2.25 -1.77 -17.87
CA PRO A 125 -2.13 -0.60 -17.00
C PRO A 125 -3.48 0.14 -16.89
N GLY A 126 -3.88 0.46 -15.64
CA GLY A 126 -5.13 1.17 -15.38
C GLY A 126 -6.36 0.28 -15.14
N MET A 127 -6.26 -1.03 -15.30
CA MET A 127 -7.31 -1.99 -14.92
C MET A 127 -7.12 -2.56 -13.50
N GLY A 128 -6.90 -1.68 -12.53
CA GLY A 128 -6.67 -2.06 -11.13
C GLY A 128 -5.20 -1.90 -10.72
N ASN A 129 -4.93 -2.12 -9.44
CA ASN A 129 -3.58 -2.01 -8.85
C ASN A 129 -2.87 -3.36 -8.78
N THR A 130 -3.62 -4.46 -8.87
CA THR A 130 -3.12 -5.84 -8.78
C THR A 130 -3.85 -6.74 -9.75
N GLY A 131 -3.20 -7.83 -10.18
CA GLY A 131 -3.90 -8.94 -10.85
C GLY A 131 -4.83 -9.67 -9.87
N GLY A 132 -5.91 -10.27 -10.36
CA GLY A 132 -6.86 -11.04 -9.58
C GLY A 132 -8.26 -10.42 -9.51
N LEU A 133 -8.99 -10.73 -8.43
CA LEU A 133 -10.34 -10.26 -8.18
C LEU A 133 -10.34 -9.22 -7.05
N GLN A 134 -11.09 -8.16 -7.24
CA GLN A 134 -11.37 -7.18 -6.19
C GLN A 134 -12.77 -7.45 -5.64
N LEU A 135 -12.86 -7.62 -4.31
CA LEU A 135 -14.11 -7.76 -3.59
C LEU A 135 -14.36 -6.50 -2.76
N GLU A 136 -15.53 -5.90 -2.93
CA GLU A 136 -15.99 -4.79 -2.11
C GLU A 136 -16.97 -5.29 -1.06
N LEU A 137 -16.70 -5.00 0.21
CA LEU A 137 -17.56 -5.34 1.33
C LEU A 137 -18.20 -4.07 1.88
N GLU A 138 -19.53 -4.00 1.82
CA GLU A 138 -20.30 -2.83 2.24
C GLU A 138 -21.11 -3.09 3.52
N ASP A 139 -21.05 -2.18 4.48
CA ASP A 139 -21.98 -2.14 5.62
C ASP A 139 -23.31 -1.44 5.25
N ARG A 140 -24.26 -2.22 4.70
CA ARG A 140 -25.59 -1.72 4.32
C ARG A 140 -26.53 -1.43 5.49
N LYS A 141 -26.20 -1.95 6.67
CA LYS A 141 -27.04 -1.80 7.87
C LYS A 141 -26.55 -0.69 8.79
N SER A 142 -25.45 -0.03 8.43
CA SER A 142 -24.82 1.02 9.25
C SER A 142 -24.49 0.53 10.67
N LEU A 143 -23.97 -0.69 10.79
CA LEU A 143 -23.59 -1.31 12.05
C LEU A 143 -22.29 -0.70 12.61
N GLY A 144 -21.53 -0.05 11.75
CA GLY A 144 -20.32 0.67 12.09
C GLY A 144 -19.01 -0.05 11.70
N PRO A 145 -17.89 0.67 11.83
CA PRO A 145 -16.60 0.20 11.34
C PRO A 145 -16.10 -1.06 12.03
N GLU A 146 -16.40 -1.24 13.33
CA GLU A 146 -15.98 -2.43 14.09
C GLU A 146 -16.64 -3.71 13.59
N GLU A 147 -17.95 -3.65 13.27
CA GLU A 147 -18.67 -4.82 12.74
C GLU A 147 -18.22 -5.14 11.31
N LEU A 148 -17.87 -4.12 10.52
CA LEU A 148 -17.27 -4.32 9.20
C LEU A 148 -15.89 -5.00 9.34
N GLN A 149 -15.08 -4.59 10.31
CA GLN A 149 -13.78 -5.22 10.61
C GLN A 149 -13.94 -6.70 10.93
N LYS A 150 -14.88 -7.05 11.83
CA LYS A 150 -15.16 -8.46 12.17
C LYS A 150 -15.60 -9.27 10.95
N ALA A 151 -16.40 -8.68 10.07
CA ALA A 151 -16.81 -9.35 8.83
C ALA A 151 -15.63 -9.59 7.87
N VAL A 152 -14.73 -8.61 7.73
CA VAL A 152 -13.48 -8.74 6.97
C VAL A 152 -12.59 -9.84 7.55
N GLU A 153 -12.38 -9.85 8.87
CA GLU A 153 -11.57 -10.87 9.56
C GLU A 153 -12.17 -12.27 9.40
N ALA A 154 -13.49 -12.41 9.53
CA ALA A 154 -14.17 -13.67 9.29
C ALA A 154 -14.01 -14.16 7.85
N LEU A 155 -14.05 -13.27 6.87
CA LEU A 155 -13.81 -13.59 5.47
C LEU A 155 -12.37 -14.05 5.25
N LEU A 156 -11.39 -13.32 5.80
CA LEU A 156 -9.97 -13.66 5.73
C LEU A 156 -9.61 -14.95 6.47
N ALA A 157 -10.34 -15.31 7.52
CA ALA A 157 -10.14 -16.59 8.22
C ALA A 157 -10.69 -17.79 7.44
N ASN A 158 -11.69 -17.58 6.58
CA ASN A 158 -12.44 -18.67 5.94
C ASN A 158 -12.13 -18.86 4.44
N TYR A 159 -11.40 -17.97 3.78
CA TYR A 159 -11.15 -18.10 2.32
C TYR A 159 -10.43 -19.39 1.94
N HIS A 160 -9.65 -19.99 2.83
CA HIS A 160 -8.97 -21.28 2.60
C HIS A 160 -9.93 -22.45 2.31
N ASN A 161 -11.20 -22.29 2.70
CA ASN A 161 -12.24 -23.30 2.43
C ASN A 161 -12.76 -23.25 0.98
N GLU A 162 -12.39 -22.21 0.22
CA GLU A 162 -12.80 -22.03 -1.18
C GLU A 162 -11.61 -22.32 -2.11
N PRO A 163 -11.60 -23.49 -2.79
CA PRO A 163 -10.48 -23.91 -3.62
C PRO A 163 -10.17 -22.99 -4.80
N ALA A 164 -11.13 -22.13 -5.19
CA ALA A 164 -10.97 -21.17 -6.27
C ALA A 164 -10.16 -19.92 -5.85
N VAL A 165 -9.96 -19.73 -4.54
CA VAL A 165 -9.26 -18.55 -4.01
C VAL A 165 -7.90 -18.96 -3.46
N ALA A 166 -6.84 -18.62 -4.17
CA ALA A 166 -5.47 -18.95 -3.77
C ALA A 166 -4.98 -18.09 -2.60
N SER A 167 -5.36 -16.82 -2.56
CA SER A 167 -5.02 -15.89 -1.46
C SER A 167 -6.05 -14.77 -1.38
N MET A 168 -6.22 -14.21 -0.18
CA MET A 168 -7.06 -13.05 0.05
C MET A 168 -6.37 -12.12 1.05
N SER A 169 -6.45 -10.82 0.82
CA SER A 169 -5.91 -9.79 1.72
C SER A 169 -6.83 -8.59 1.81
N SER A 170 -6.78 -7.88 2.92
CA SER A 170 -7.48 -6.62 3.12
C SER A 170 -6.57 -5.65 3.87
N MET A 171 -6.64 -4.38 3.53
CA MET A 171 -5.95 -3.30 4.25
C MET A 171 -6.90 -2.50 5.15
N TYR A 172 -8.15 -2.95 5.27
CA TYR A 172 -9.13 -2.28 6.12
C TYR A 172 -8.74 -2.41 7.60
N GLN A 173 -8.74 -1.27 8.29
CA GLN A 173 -8.48 -1.15 9.72
C GLN A 173 -9.51 -0.20 10.32
N ALA A 174 -10.32 -0.68 11.26
CA ALA A 174 -11.35 0.11 11.92
C ALA A 174 -10.82 0.84 13.18
N ASP A 175 -9.79 0.29 13.79
CA ASP A 175 -9.23 0.71 15.07
C ASP A 175 -8.07 1.72 14.94
N VAL A 176 -8.19 2.61 13.97
CA VAL A 176 -7.21 3.69 13.79
C VAL A 176 -7.36 4.70 14.92
N PRO A 177 -6.37 4.87 15.83
CA PRO A 177 -6.41 5.89 16.86
C PRO A 177 -6.56 7.28 16.24
N GLN A 178 -7.53 8.05 16.72
CA GLN A 178 -7.80 9.39 16.25
C GLN A 178 -7.89 10.35 17.43
N TYR A 179 -7.31 11.54 17.28
CA TYR A 179 -7.52 12.61 18.23
C TYR A 179 -8.84 13.32 17.93
N PHE A 180 -9.69 13.45 18.95
CA PHE A 180 -10.89 14.26 18.85
C PHE A 180 -10.58 15.70 19.22
N LEU A 181 -10.70 16.60 18.25
CA LEU A 181 -10.49 18.03 18.46
C LEU A 181 -11.77 18.69 18.95
N ASN A 182 -11.84 18.99 20.24
CA ASN A 182 -12.97 19.71 20.84
C ASN A 182 -12.69 21.21 20.86
N ILE A 183 -13.28 21.97 19.94
CA ILE A 183 -13.13 23.44 19.86
C ILE A 183 -14.28 24.09 20.60
N ASP A 184 -13.94 24.93 21.61
CA ASP A 184 -14.88 25.82 22.29
C ASP A 184 -15.27 26.97 21.35
N ARG A 185 -16.37 26.78 20.63
CA ARG A 185 -16.87 27.74 19.63
C ARG A 185 -17.34 29.05 20.25
N ASP A 186 -17.86 29.03 21.47
CA ASP A 186 -18.31 30.23 22.18
C ASP A 186 -17.11 31.09 22.56
N LYS A 187 -16.02 30.46 23.03
CA LYS A 187 -14.77 31.15 23.32
C LYS A 187 -14.14 31.77 22.06
N VAL A 188 -14.17 31.05 20.94
CA VAL A 188 -13.70 31.60 19.64
C VAL A 188 -14.46 32.87 19.27
N GLN A 189 -15.79 32.85 19.40
CA GLN A 189 -16.64 34.03 19.14
C GLN A 189 -16.38 35.18 20.11
N LEU A 190 -16.26 34.89 21.39
CA LEU A 190 -15.95 35.90 22.41
C LEU A 190 -14.59 36.57 22.19
N MET A 191 -13.62 35.85 21.63
CA MET A 191 -12.31 36.38 21.23
C MET A 191 -12.33 37.14 19.90
N GLY A 192 -13.49 37.24 19.23
CA GLY A 192 -13.63 37.92 17.93
C GLY A 192 -12.93 37.18 16.77
N LEU A 193 -12.63 35.89 16.93
CA LEU A 193 -11.98 35.07 15.91
C LEU A 193 -13.02 34.36 15.03
N GLN A 194 -12.65 34.09 13.79
CA GLN A 194 -13.47 33.27 12.89
C GLN A 194 -13.05 31.81 13.00
N LEU A 195 -14.00 30.87 13.01
CA LEU A 195 -13.75 29.44 13.10
C LEU A 195 -12.82 28.93 11.98
N ASN A 196 -12.95 29.47 10.76
CA ASN A 196 -12.09 29.11 9.64
C ASN A 196 -10.61 29.48 9.91
N GLN A 197 -10.34 30.60 10.62
CA GLN A 197 -8.96 30.96 11.00
C GLN A 197 -8.37 29.96 12.00
N VAL A 198 -9.20 29.52 12.96
CA VAL A 198 -8.78 28.48 13.92
C VAL A 198 -8.45 27.17 13.20
N PHE A 199 -9.33 26.69 12.31
CA PHE A 199 -9.09 25.48 11.54
C PHE A 199 -7.87 25.59 10.61
N SER A 200 -7.69 26.73 9.95
CA SER A 200 -6.51 26.95 9.10
C SER A 200 -5.22 26.94 9.91
N THR A 201 -5.21 27.60 11.07
CA THR A 201 -4.04 27.61 11.97
C THR A 201 -3.71 26.18 12.45
N LEU A 202 -4.72 25.41 12.88
CA LEU A 202 -4.54 24.01 13.26
C LEU A 202 -3.98 23.19 12.09
N GLY A 203 -4.51 23.40 10.88
CA GLY A 203 -4.00 22.75 9.69
C GLY A 203 -2.51 23.02 9.42
N TYR A 204 -2.01 24.22 9.74
CA TYR A 204 -0.60 24.56 9.62
C TYR A 204 0.26 23.92 10.72
N TYR A 205 -0.29 23.74 11.91
CA TYR A 205 0.41 23.12 13.04
C TYR A 205 0.41 21.58 12.96
N MET A 206 -0.70 20.98 12.57
CA MET A 206 -0.90 19.53 12.57
C MET A 206 -0.66 18.87 11.21
N GLY A 207 -0.52 19.66 10.16
CA GLY A 207 -0.36 19.18 8.78
C GLY A 207 0.58 20.08 7.98
N GLN A 208 0.35 20.13 6.69
CA GLN A 208 1.10 20.95 5.76
C GLN A 208 0.15 21.85 4.99
N ALA A 209 0.48 23.15 4.90
CA ALA A 209 -0.21 24.07 4.03
C ALA A 209 0.55 24.25 2.72
N TYR A 210 -0.09 23.94 1.63
CA TYR A 210 0.42 24.30 0.30
C TYR A 210 0.35 25.82 0.13
N VAL A 211 1.48 26.42 -0.23
CA VAL A 211 1.60 27.87 -0.42
C VAL A 211 1.67 28.23 -1.89
N ASN A 212 2.58 27.59 -2.65
CA ASN A 212 2.81 27.89 -4.06
C ASN A 212 3.72 26.82 -4.69
N ASP A 213 3.88 26.90 -6.00
CA ASP A 213 4.87 26.15 -6.76
C ASP A 213 5.96 27.08 -7.30
N PHE A 214 7.17 26.54 -7.44
CA PHE A 214 8.23 27.18 -8.22
C PHE A 214 8.88 26.19 -9.18
N VAL A 215 9.43 26.69 -10.26
CA VAL A 215 10.12 25.88 -11.27
C VAL A 215 11.62 26.12 -11.16
N GLU A 216 12.36 25.04 -10.92
CA GLU A 216 13.82 25.05 -10.90
C GLU A 216 14.36 23.78 -11.56
N PHE A 217 15.44 23.87 -12.31
CA PHE A 217 16.03 22.75 -13.08
C PHE A 217 15.03 21.96 -13.95
N GLY A 218 14.02 22.64 -14.50
CA GLY A 218 12.99 22.01 -15.35
C GLY A 218 12.00 21.13 -14.60
N ARG A 219 11.92 21.24 -13.26
CA ARG A 219 10.97 20.54 -12.40
C ARG A 219 10.13 21.54 -11.60
N ILE A 220 8.91 21.13 -11.27
CA ILE A 220 8.01 21.90 -10.42
C ILE A 220 8.21 21.41 -8.98
N TYR A 221 8.51 22.35 -8.08
CA TYR A 221 8.64 22.11 -6.65
C TYR A 221 7.53 22.82 -5.91
N GLN A 222 6.93 22.11 -4.95
CA GLN A 222 5.88 22.66 -4.09
C GLN A 222 6.49 23.33 -2.86
N VAL A 223 6.04 24.54 -2.56
CA VAL A 223 6.33 25.21 -1.29
C VAL A 223 5.22 24.84 -0.31
N LYS A 224 5.60 24.16 0.75
CA LYS A 224 4.70 23.77 1.85
C LYS A 224 5.16 24.40 3.14
N LEU A 225 4.21 24.90 3.92
CA LEU A 225 4.43 25.47 5.24
C LEU A 225 3.91 24.48 6.29
N GLU A 226 4.74 24.19 7.27
CA GLU A 226 4.37 23.37 8.44
C GLU A 226 5.01 23.91 9.70
N ALA A 227 4.42 23.63 10.86
CA ALA A 227 5.04 23.96 12.14
C ALA A 227 6.26 23.06 12.36
N GLY A 228 7.31 23.63 12.98
CA GLY A 228 8.49 22.86 13.34
C GLY A 228 8.17 21.74 14.34
N GLU A 229 8.96 20.68 14.32
CA GLU A 229 8.79 19.47 15.13
C GLU A 229 8.54 19.74 16.62
N GLN A 230 9.20 20.77 17.19
CA GLN A 230 9.00 21.14 18.59
C GLN A 230 7.61 21.72 18.89
N ALA A 231 6.99 22.40 17.91
CA ALA A 231 5.64 22.95 18.07
C ALA A 231 4.55 21.88 17.91
N GLN A 232 4.85 20.79 17.19
CA GLN A 232 3.93 19.66 17.02
C GLN A 232 3.89 18.75 18.26
N LYS A 233 4.98 18.69 19.04
CA LYS A 233 5.07 17.87 20.27
C LYS A 233 4.26 18.38 21.46
N VAL A 234 3.76 19.60 21.41
CA VAL A 234 2.99 20.22 22.52
C VAL A 234 1.54 19.69 22.60
N ILE A 235 1.14 18.77 21.73
CA ILE A 235 -0.22 18.21 21.71
C ILE A 235 -0.38 17.07 22.74
N ASP A 236 0.71 16.56 23.30
CA ASP A 236 0.71 15.44 24.25
C ASP A 236 0.67 15.86 25.73
N ASP A 237 0.64 17.17 26.06
CA ASP A 237 0.43 17.76 27.38
C ASP A 237 -0.98 18.41 27.49
#